data_0fe085231cb96d7759cd42e4a32266db
#
_entry.id   0fe085231cb96d7759cd42e4a32266db
#
_cell.length_a   1.000
_cell.length_b   1.000
_cell.length_c   1.000
_cell.angle_alpha   90.00
_cell.angle_beta   90.00
_cell.angle_gamma   90.00
#
_symmetry.space_group_name_H-M   'P 1'
#
loop_
_entity.id
_entity.type
_entity.pdbx_description
1 polymer ?
#
loop_
_entity_poly.entity_id
_entity_poly.type
_entity_poly.pdbx_seq_one_letter_code
_entity_poly.pdbx_strand_id
1 'polypeptide(L)'
;DPYTVYLDIQDMRGLTDTTSGNFYGVGLSISKMNKSTPEKPAYVDVVSPIENTPGFKAGIQAGDKIIEINGEPTPQMSMEDVLSKLRGPKGTPVEVTILRGKTVTFKRTLIRDLIEVPTVESAKIGKIGYVRLIQFTPDTAPNLEKAIKGFESNGGYEGLIIDLRNNPGGLLDSAVKVADKFISKGTIVSTKSRISSENKIFSATKNTVVKKGVPIV
;
A
#
# COMPACT_ATOMS: atom_id res chain seq x y z
N ASP A 1 -7.64 -12.21 -25.16
CA ASP A 1 -7.73 -12.62 -23.76
C ASP A 1 -8.01 -11.37 -22.91
N PRO A 2 -9.08 -11.32 -22.10
CA PRO A 2 -9.43 -10.16 -21.30
C PRO A 2 -8.39 -9.78 -20.24
N TYR A 3 -7.40 -10.65 -19.98
CA TYR A 3 -6.32 -10.42 -19.03
C TYR A 3 -4.98 -10.11 -19.69
N THR A 4 -4.92 -10.04 -21.02
CA THR A 4 -3.69 -9.73 -21.74
C THR A 4 -3.66 -8.24 -22.05
N VAL A 5 -2.69 -7.53 -21.52
CA VAL A 5 -2.48 -6.09 -21.71
C VAL A 5 -1.04 -5.85 -22.14
N TYR A 6 -0.86 -4.96 -23.10
CA TYR A 6 0.46 -4.41 -23.42
C TYR A 6 0.79 -3.34 -22.38
N LEU A 7 1.95 -3.46 -21.76
CA LEU A 7 2.47 -2.49 -20.81
C LEU A 7 3.67 -1.77 -21.45
N ASP A 8 3.64 -0.46 -21.48
CA ASP A 8 4.83 0.32 -21.80
C ASP A 8 5.81 0.35 -20.59
N ILE A 9 6.92 1.07 -20.74
CA ILE A 9 7.95 1.13 -19.68
C ILE A 9 7.40 1.81 -18.42
N GLN A 10 6.48 2.76 -18.54
CA GLN A 10 5.89 3.48 -17.40
C GLN A 10 4.85 2.61 -16.71
N ASP A 11 4.00 1.94 -17.48
CA ASP A 11 3.02 0.96 -16.98
C ASP A 11 3.71 -0.19 -16.26
N MET A 12 4.82 -0.70 -16.83
CA MET A 12 5.60 -1.77 -16.20
C MET A 12 6.23 -1.33 -14.88
N ARG A 13 6.72 -0.08 -14.77
CA ARG A 13 7.18 0.48 -13.50
C ARG A 13 6.05 0.60 -12.49
N GLY A 14 4.90 1.12 -12.92
CA GLY A 14 3.72 1.21 -12.07
C GLY A 14 3.26 -0.14 -11.52
N LEU A 15 3.28 -1.18 -12.37
CA LEU A 15 2.96 -2.55 -11.96
C LEU A 15 4.01 -3.08 -10.98
N THR A 16 5.30 -2.85 -11.24
CA THR A 16 6.40 -3.27 -10.37
C THR A 16 6.29 -2.58 -9.00
N ASP A 17 6.06 -1.27 -8.95
CA ASP A 17 5.86 -0.52 -7.72
C ASP A 17 4.67 -1.06 -6.92
N THR A 18 3.55 -1.34 -7.59
CA THR A 18 2.34 -1.88 -6.96
C THR A 18 2.57 -3.28 -6.40
N THR A 19 3.29 -4.14 -7.11
CA THR A 19 3.54 -5.53 -6.69
C THR A 19 4.64 -5.65 -5.65
N SER A 20 5.64 -4.75 -5.66
CA SER A 20 6.67 -4.71 -4.62
C SER A 20 6.16 -4.13 -3.30
N GLY A 21 5.09 -3.32 -3.35
CA GLY A 21 4.57 -2.59 -2.18
C GLY A 21 5.38 -1.36 -1.80
N ASN A 22 6.41 -1.03 -2.60
CA ASN A 22 7.35 0.05 -2.32
C ASN A 22 7.56 0.90 -3.57
N PHE A 23 7.60 2.21 -3.43
CA PHE A 23 7.91 3.12 -4.52
C PHE A 23 8.68 4.35 -4.01
N TYR A 24 9.37 5.04 -4.90
CA TYR A 24 10.05 6.27 -4.53
C TYR A 24 9.15 7.48 -4.79
N GLY A 25 8.92 8.28 -3.75
CA GLY A 25 8.04 9.45 -3.83
C GLY A 25 7.98 10.23 -2.54
N VAL A 26 6.83 10.88 -2.30
CA VAL A 26 6.65 11.78 -1.15
C VAL A 26 5.72 11.23 -0.06
N GLY A 27 5.05 10.07 -0.29
CA GLY A 27 4.22 9.41 0.72
C GLY A 27 2.92 10.13 1.03
N LEU A 28 2.20 10.55 0.01
CA LEU A 28 0.87 11.14 0.13
C LEU A 28 -0.16 10.27 -0.58
N SER A 29 -1.23 9.88 0.12
CA SER A 29 -2.44 9.36 -0.51
C SER A 29 -3.23 10.54 -1.04
N ILE A 30 -3.50 10.55 -2.34
CA ILE A 30 -4.10 11.69 -3.04
C ILE A 30 -5.29 11.27 -3.89
N SER A 31 -6.19 12.21 -4.14
CA SER A 31 -7.29 12.09 -5.08
C SER A 31 -7.44 13.36 -5.89
N LYS A 32 -8.08 13.28 -7.04
CA LYS A 32 -8.29 14.43 -7.93
C LYS A 32 -9.61 14.28 -8.69
N MET A 33 -10.36 15.38 -8.81
CA MET A 33 -11.54 15.40 -9.67
C MET A 33 -11.13 15.40 -11.15
N ASN A 34 -11.89 14.70 -11.98
CA ASN A 34 -11.61 14.59 -13.42
C ASN A 34 -11.88 15.86 -14.21
N LYS A 35 -12.69 16.79 -13.68
CA LYS A 35 -13.05 18.03 -14.37
C LYS A 35 -12.78 19.23 -13.48
N SER A 36 -12.11 20.24 -14.05
CA SER A 36 -11.87 21.54 -13.43
C SER A 36 -12.81 22.57 -14.01
N THR A 37 -13.39 23.43 -13.16
CA THR A 37 -14.15 24.61 -13.59
C THR A 37 -13.55 25.84 -12.95
N PRO A 38 -13.78 27.06 -13.46
CA PRO A 38 -13.29 28.29 -12.85
C PRO A 38 -13.75 28.46 -11.40
N GLU A 39 -14.99 28.05 -11.09
CA GLU A 39 -15.57 28.14 -9.74
C GLU A 39 -15.11 27.01 -8.83
N LYS A 40 -14.71 25.87 -9.40
CA LYS A 40 -14.25 24.68 -8.67
C LYS A 40 -13.05 24.07 -9.36
N PRO A 41 -11.84 24.64 -9.16
CA PRO A 41 -10.60 24.07 -9.71
C PRO A 41 -10.35 22.65 -9.20
N ALA A 42 -9.99 21.75 -10.11
CA ALA A 42 -9.68 20.35 -9.76
C ALA A 42 -8.27 20.23 -9.17
N TYR A 43 -8.06 20.81 -7.99
CA TYR A 43 -6.83 20.60 -7.24
C TYR A 43 -6.64 19.13 -6.85
N VAL A 44 -5.44 18.79 -6.45
CA VAL A 44 -5.14 17.46 -5.90
C VAL A 44 -5.44 17.47 -4.41
N ASP A 45 -6.43 16.70 -3.99
CA ASP A 45 -6.79 16.58 -2.58
C ASP A 45 -5.86 15.57 -1.89
N VAL A 46 -5.28 15.95 -0.76
CA VAL A 46 -4.56 15.03 0.12
C VAL A 46 -5.58 14.29 0.99
N VAL A 47 -5.73 13.00 0.72
CA VAL A 47 -6.61 12.11 1.50
C VAL A 47 -5.97 11.84 2.86
N SER A 48 -4.69 11.46 2.85
CA SER A 48 -3.88 11.30 4.06
C SER A 48 -2.38 11.25 3.72
N PRO A 49 -1.50 11.79 4.56
CA PRO A 49 -0.08 11.47 4.50
C PRO A 49 0.17 10.08 5.10
N ILE A 50 1.13 9.35 4.54
CA ILE A 50 1.62 8.08 5.10
C ILE A 50 2.63 8.41 6.22
N GLU A 51 2.48 7.80 7.37
CA GLU A 51 3.36 8.06 8.53
C GLU A 51 4.84 7.85 8.19
N ASN A 52 5.70 8.65 8.81
CA ASN A 52 7.16 8.63 8.65
C ASN A 52 7.69 8.97 7.25
N THR A 53 6.84 9.32 6.29
CA THR A 53 7.23 9.72 4.92
C THR A 53 7.57 11.22 4.80
N PRO A 54 8.18 11.67 3.69
CA PRO A 54 8.50 13.08 3.47
C PRO A 54 7.30 14.02 3.59
N GLY A 55 6.15 13.64 3.03
CA GLY A 55 4.92 14.45 3.12
C GLY A 55 4.42 14.60 4.57
N PHE A 56 4.45 13.51 5.33
CA PHE A 56 4.10 13.53 6.76
C PHE A 56 5.04 14.42 7.57
N LYS A 57 6.36 14.24 7.40
CA LYS A 57 7.40 15.04 8.10
C LYS A 57 7.34 16.52 7.76
N ALA A 58 6.88 16.88 6.55
CA ALA A 58 6.68 18.26 6.14
C ALA A 58 5.42 18.91 6.73
N GLY A 59 4.62 18.18 7.52
CA GLY A 59 3.42 18.67 8.17
C GLY A 59 2.23 18.85 7.22
N ILE A 60 2.22 18.11 6.10
CA ILE A 60 1.06 18.02 5.21
C ILE A 60 -0.01 17.19 5.92
N GLN A 61 -1.28 17.59 5.80
CA GLN A 61 -2.40 17.00 6.53
C GLN A 61 -3.51 16.53 5.59
N ALA A 62 -4.35 15.62 6.09
CA ALA A 62 -5.58 15.25 5.40
C ALA A 62 -6.47 16.50 5.18
N GLY A 63 -7.03 16.63 3.98
CA GLY A 63 -7.83 17.77 3.57
C GLY A 63 -7.03 18.96 3.00
N ASP A 64 -5.70 18.93 3.03
CA ASP A 64 -4.88 19.86 2.27
C ASP A 64 -5.09 19.67 0.76
N LYS A 65 -4.86 20.72 -0.02
CA LYS A 65 -4.88 20.67 -1.48
C LYS A 65 -3.52 21.03 -2.04
N ILE A 66 -2.99 20.21 -2.92
CA ILE A 66 -1.79 20.56 -3.70
C ILE A 66 -2.29 21.37 -4.90
N ILE A 67 -1.97 22.64 -4.94
CA ILE A 67 -2.42 23.58 -5.99
C ILE A 67 -1.37 23.76 -7.09
N GLU A 68 -0.08 23.53 -6.77
CA GLU A 68 1.03 23.54 -7.73
C GLU A 68 2.05 22.45 -7.39
N ILE A 69 2.73 21.94 -8.41
CA ILE A 69 3.91 21.08 -8.30
C ILE A 69 5.01 21.67 -9.16
N ASN A 70 6.17 21.98 -8.57
CA ASN A 70 7.30 22.67 -9.22
C ASN A 70 6.87 23.96 -9.96
N GLY A 71 5.91 24.73 -9.38
CA GLY A 71 5.38 25.95 -9.96
C GLY A 71 4.31 25.76 -11.05
N GLU A 72 3.99 24.52 -11.43
CA GLU A 72 2.95 24.23 -12.41
C GLU A 72 1.60 23.97 -11.71
N PRO A 73 0.50 24.62 -12.17
CA PRO A 73 -0.83 24.49 -11.56
C PRO A 73 -1.42 23.08 -11.73
N THR A 74 -1.85 22.45 -10.67
CA THR A 74 -2.42 21.09 -10.68
C THR A 74 -3.80 20.97 -11.33
N PRO A 75 -4.67 21.98 -11.42
CA PRO A 75 -5.98 21.84 -12.09
C PRO A 75 -5.90 21.41 -13.56
N GLN A 76 -4.79 21.70 -14.23
CA GLN A 76 -4.57 21.38 -15.65
C GLN A 76 -3.89 20.01 -15.86
N MET A 77 -3.38 19.38 -14.80
CA MET A 77 -2.69 18.10 -14.85
C MET A 77 -3.68 16.95 -14.83
N SER A 78 -3.37 15.87 -15.54
CA SER A 78 -4.00 14.56 -15.29
C SER A 78 -3.54 13.98 -13.94
N MET A 79 -4.21 12.95 -13.44
CA MET A 79 -3.75 12.26 -12.23
C MET A 79 -2.40 11.58 -12.47
N GLU A 80 -2.16 11.09 -13.68
CA GLU A 80 -0.91 10.48 -14.11
C GLU A 80 0.25 11.48 -14.10
N ASP A 81 0.04 12.71 -14.63
CA ASP A 81 1.02 13.79 -14.58
C ASP A 81 1.39 14.12 -13.12
N VAL A 82 0.39 14.22 -12.25
CA VAL A 82 0.59 14.48 -10.82
C VAL A 82 1.45 13.39 -10.19
N LEU A 83 1.10 12.12 -10.42
CA LEU A 83 1.85 10.98 -9.88
C LEU A 83 3.29 10.96 -10.41
N SER A 84 3.49 11.19 -11.72
CA SER A 84 4.82 11.21 -12.33
C SER A 84 5.72 12.31 -11.76
N LYS A 85 5.14 13.49 -11.42
CA LYS A 85 5.86 14.62 -10.81
C LYS A 85 6.15 14.41 -9.32
N LEU A 86 5.26 13.77 -8.56
CA LEU A 86 5.47 13.48 -7.14
C LEU A 86 6.41 12.29 -6.92
N ARG A 87 6.41 11.32 -7.83
CA ARG A 87 7.38 10.21 -7.86
C ARG A 87 8.71 10.65 -8.47
N GLY A 88 9.73 9.83 -8.34
CA GLY A 88 11.03 10.05 -8.96
C GLY A 88 12.18 9.47 -8.14
N PRO A 89 13.43 9.62 -8.57
CA PRO A 89 14.59 9.04 -7.90
C PRO A 89 14.69 9.47 -6.44
N LYS A 90 15.09 8.54 -5.56
CA LYS A 90 15.38 8.81 -4.16
C LYS A 90 16.34 9.97 -4.00
N GLY A 91 16.10 10.83 -3.01
CA GLY A 91 16.96 11.97 -2.69
C GLY A 91 16.72 13.21 -3.56
N THR A 92 15.88 13.12 -4.60
CA THR A 92 15.57 14.28 -5.45
C THR A 92 14.46 15.15 -4.84
N PRO A 93 14.53 16.49 -4.95
CA PRO A 93 13.51 17.38 -4.42
C PRO A 93 12.30 17.50 -5.35
N VAL A 94 11.14 17.77 -4.77
CA VAL A 94 9.94 18.28 -5.45
C VAL A 94 9.33 19.37 -4.60
N GLU A 95 9.04 20.53 -5.19
CA GLU A 95 8.33 21.61 -4.54
C GLU A 95 6.82 21.43 -4.74
N VAL A 96 6.05 21.57 -3.65
CA VAL A 96 4.59 21.58 -3.71
C VAL A 96 4.06 22.85 -3.04
N THR A 97 3.08 23.49 -3.67
CA THR A 97 2.31 24.57 -3.07
C THR A 97 1.02 24.01 -2.52
N ILE A 98 0.81 24.18 -1.23
CA ILE A 98 -0.33 23.64 -0.47
C ILE A 98 -1.32 24.74 -0.16
N LEU A 99 -2.60 24.47 -0.37
CA LEU A 99 -3.72 25.26 0.13
C LEU A 99 -4.38 24.48 1.27
N ARG A 100 -4.33 25.05 2.48
CA ARG A 100 -4.98 24.50 3.69
C ARG A 100 -6.22 25.33 4.02
N GLY A 101 -7.34 24.64 4.12
CA GLY A 101 -8.63 25.32 4.29
C GLY A 101 -9.00 26.13 3.06
N LYS A 102 -9.40 27.42 3.25
CA LYS A 102 -9.84 28.28 2.15
C LYS A 102 -8.80 29.32 1.71
N THR A 103 -7.83 29.64 2.56
CA THR A 103 -6.98 30.83 2.37
C THR A 103 -5.50 30.64 2.70
N VAL A 104 -5.14 29.64 3.48
CA VAL A 104 -3.73 29.46 3.91
C VAL A 104 -2.94 28.74 2.83
N THR A 105 -2.03 29.47 2.20
CA THR A 105 -1.15 28.90 1.17
C THR A 105 0.30 28.93 1.63
N PHE A 106 1.02 27.82 1.43
CA PHE A 106 2.43 27.71 1.77
C PHE A 106 3.15 26.69 0.87
N LYS A 107 4.44 26.86 0.71
CA LYS A 107 5.30 25.95 -0.07
C LYS A 107 6.02 24.96 0.82
N ARG A 108 6.26 23.77 0.29
CA ARG A 108 7.10 22.74 0.90
C ARG A 108 7.97 22.09 -0.16
N THR A 109 9.26 21.98 0.14
CA THR A 109 10.17 21.13 -0.63
C THR A 109 10.22 19.76 0.04
N LEU A 110 9.81 18.73 -0.69
CA LEU A 110 9.80 17.35 -0.24
C LEU A 110 10.95 16.62 -0.91
N ILE A 111 11.75 15.90 -0.13
CA ILE A 111 12.82 15.05 -0.68
C ILE A 111 12.24 13.65 -0.86
N ARG A 112 12.22 13.15 -2.09
CA ARG A 112 11.69 11.82 -2.40
C ARG A 112 12.46 10.74 -1.66
N ASP A 113 11.76 9.80 -1.09
CA ASP A 113 12.32 8.67 -0.36
C ASP A 113 11.58 7.37 -0.73
N LEU A 114 12.09 6.24 -0.25
CA LEU A 114 11.37 4.98 -0.32
C LEU A 114 10.09 5.08 0.52
N ILE A 115 8.96 4.84 -0.12
CA ILE A 115 7.65 4.81 0.52
C ILE A 115 7.23 3.37 0.67
N GLU A 116 7.22 2.89 1.89
CA GLU A 116 6.67 1.58 2.25
C GLU A 116 5.17 1.75 2.51
N VAL A 117 4.35 1.19 1.63
CA VAL A 117 2.90 1.21 1.81
C VAL A 117 2.54 0.15 2.86
N PRO A 118 1.82 0.51 3.93
CA PRO A 118 1.37 -0.49 4.89
C PRO A 118 0.57 -1.59 4.20
N THR A 119 1.02 -2.84 4.31
CA THR A 119 0.34 -4.01 3.75
C THR A 119 -0.49 -4.75 4.79
N VAL A 120 -0.25 -4.43 6.06
CA VAL A 120 -0.91 -5.01 7.22
C VAL A 120 -1.25 -3.90 8.22
N GLU A 121 -2.51 -3.81 8.58
CA GLU A 121 -2.99 -3.03 9.73
C GLU A 121 -3.36 -3.98 10.85
N SER A 122 -3.09 -3.63 12.10
CA SER A 122 -3.40 -4.49 13.22
C SER A 122 -3.86 -3.71 14.44
N ALA A 123 -4.80 -4.29 15.18
CA ALA A 123 -5.31 -3.77 16.44
C ALA A 123 -5.61 -4.92 17.41
N LYS A 124 -5.54 -4.66 18.70
CA LYS A 124 -5.99 -5.60 19.73
C LYS A 124 -7.26 -5.05 20.37
N ILE A 125 -8.36 -5.79 20.29
CA ILE A 125 -9.67 -5.42 20.82
C ILE A 125 -10.00 -6.38 21.95
N GLY A 126 -9.73 -5.96 23.18
CA GLY A 126 -9.81 -6.85 24.35
C GLY A 126 -8.84 -8.03 24.22
N LYS A 127 -9.39 -9.25 24.08
CA LYS A 127 -8.65 -10.50 23.90
C LYS A 127 -8.63 -10.98 22.45
N ILE A 128 -9.11 -10.18 21.51
CA ILE A 128 -9.14 -10.51 20.09
C ILE A 128 -8.04 -9.74 19.35
N GLY A 129 -7.18 -10.46 18.64
CA GLY A 129 -6.29 -9.89 17.65
C GLY A 129 -7.05 -9.61 16.35
N TYR A 130 -6.95 -8.39 15.84
CA TYR A 130 -7.50 -8.01 14.53
C TYR A 130 -6.34 -7.67 13.61
N VAL A 131 -6.33 -8.29 12.43
CA VAL A 131 -5.35 -8.02 11.38
C VAL A 131 -6.07 -7.84 10.06
N ARG A 132 -5.85 -6.71 9.41
CA ARG A 132 -6.31 -6.46 8.05
C ARG A 132 -5.13 -6.58 7.09
N LEU A 133 -5.27 -7.44 6.09
CA LEU A 133 -4.30 -7.60 5.01
C LEU A 133 -4.76 -6.75 3.82
N ILE A 134 -4.02 -5.69 3.52
CA ILE A 134 -4.39 -4.71 2.48
C ILE A 134 -4.05 -5.23 1.10
N GLN A 135 -2.87 -5.85 0.95
CA GLN A 135 -2.38 -6.40 -0.32
C GLN A 135 -1.33 -7.50 -0.05
N PHE A 136 -1.14 -8.41 -0.99
CA PHE A 136 -0.09 -9.44 -0.91
C PHE A 136 1.19 -8.98 -1.60
N THR A 137 2.12 -8.39 -0.84
CA THR A 137 3.47 -8.01 -1.25
C THR A 137 4.52 -8.83 -0.51
N PRO A 138 5.82 -8.77 -0.84
CA PRO A 138 6.87 -9.49 -0.12
C PRO A 138 6.86 -9.23 1.39
N ASP A 139 6.46 -8.04 1.84
CA ASP A 139 6.47 -7.64 3.24
C ASP A 139 5.23 -8.06 4.03
N THR A 140 4.18 -8.55 3.36
CA THR A 140 2.89 -8.87 4.02
C THR A 140 3.05 -9.99 5.05
N ALA A 141 3.73 -11.09 4.71
CA ALA A 141 3.91 -12.20 5.65
C ALA A 141 4.80 -11.85 6.86
N PRO A 142 5.95 -11.15 6.70
CA PRO A 142 6.72 -10.64 7.82
C PRO A 142 5.94 -9.66 8.72
N ASN A 143 5.18 -8.73 8.12
CA ASN A 143 4.38 -7.76 8.88
C ASN A 143 3.22 -8.43 9.64
N LEU A 144 2.56 -9.42 9.04
CA LEU A 144 1.57 -10.25 9.72
C LEU A 144 2.17 -10.98 10.93
N GLU A 145 3.32 -11.62 10.75
CA GLU A 145 4.02 -12.31 11.84
C GLU A 145 4.38 -11.35 12.97
N LYS A 146 4.88 -10.15 12.64
CA LYS A 146 5.20 -9.10 13.61
C LYS A 146 3.95 -8.66 14.39
N ALA A 147 2.81 -8.48 13.71
CA ALA A 147 1.54 -8.13 14.34
C ALA A 147 1.08 -9.20 15.33
N ILE A 148 1.09 -10.47 14.94
CA ILE A 148 0.67 -11.59 15.79
C ILE A 148 1.60 -11.74 17.02
N LYS A 149 2.91 -11.66 16.81
CA LYS A 149 3.90 -11.64 17.93
C LYS A 149 3.68 -10.44 18.86
N GLY A 150 3.31 -9.29 18.32
CA GLY A 150 2.94 -8.10 19.09
C GLY A 150 1.74 -8.34 20.01
N PHE A 151 0.71 -9.07 19.53
CA PHE A 151 -0.42 -9.45 20.40
C PHE A 151 0.01 -10.40 21.52
N GLU A 152 0.90 -11.33 21.25
CA GLU A 152 1.43 -12.26 22.26
C GLU A 152 2.22 -11.52 23.35
N SER A 153 3.10 -10.61 22.95
CA SER A 153 3.91 -9.81 23.89
C SER A 153 3.05 -8.85 24.72
N ASN A 154 1.89 -8.43 24.20
CA ASN A 154 0.96 -7.52 24.86
C ASN A 154 -0.21 -8.25 25.53
N GLY A 155 0.09 -9.26 26.36
CA GLY A 155 -0.88 -9.98 27.18
C GLY A 155 -1.67 -11.08 26.45
N GLY A 156 -1.19 -11.54 25.28
CA GLY A 156 -1.80 -12.63 24.53
C GLY A 156 -3.13 -12.29 23.84
N TYR A 157 -3.68 -13.26 23.13
CA TYR A 157 -5.00 -13.17 22.49
C TYR A 157 -5.69 -14.54 22.52
N GLU A 158 -7.02 -14.56 22.52
CA GLU A 158 -7.87 -15.77 22.58
C GLU A 158 -8.59 -16.05 21.27
N GLY A 159 -8.57 -15.12 20.32
CA GLY A 159 -9.11 -15.24 18.96
C GLY A 159 -8.43 -14.29 18.00
N LEU A 160 -8.47 -14.62 16.71
CA LEU A 160 -7.86 -13.82 15.65
C LEU A 160 -8.86 -13.55 14.53
N ILE A 161 -9.01 -12.30 14.14
CA ILE A 161 -9.76 -11.88 12.95
C ILE A 161 -8.78 -11.48 11.88
N ILE A 162 -8.91 -12.08 10.69
CA ILE A 162 -8.15 -11.73 9.49
C ILE A 162 -9.10 -11.08 8.49
N ASP A 163 -8.96 -9.79 8.31
CA ASP A 163 -9.80 -9.01 7.40
C ASP A 163 -9.13 -8.87 6.02
N LEU A 164 -9.76 -9.50 5.02
CA LEU A 164 -9.35 -9.44 3.62
C LEU A 164 -10.28 -8.57 2.76
N ARG A 165 -11.20 -7.85 3.38
CA ARG A 165 -12.15 -7.00 2.64
C ARG A 165 -11.41 -5.90 1.88
N ASN A 166 -11.76 -5.74 0.60
CA ASN A 166 -11.12 -4.82 -0.34
C ASN A 166 -9.63 -5.11 -0.61
N ASN A 167 -9.13 -6.31 -0.31
CA ASN A 167 -7.81 -6.74 -0.74
C ASN A 167 -7.87 -7.08 -2.25
N PRO A 168 -7.12 -6.38 -3.12
CA PRO A 168 -7.14 -6.62 -4.57
C PRO A 168 -6.35 -7.87 -4.99
N GLY A 169 -5.70 -8.56 -4.04
CA GLY A 169 -4.75 -9.65 -4.32
C GLY A 169 -3.29 -9.20 -4.23
N GLY A 170 -2.46 -9.65 -5.16
CA GLY A 170 -1.03 -9.36 -5.23
C GLY A 170 -0.21 -10.58 -5.68
N LEU A 171 1.00 -10.71 -5.16
CA LEU A 171 1.90 -11.81 -5.53
C LEU A 171 1.44 -13.15 -4.94
N LEU A 172 1.35 -14.19 -5.79
CA LEU A 172 0.98 -15.54 -5.37
C LEU A 172 1.92 -16.08 -4.29
N ASP A 173 3.25 -15.89 -4.46
CA ASP A 173 4.25 -16.34 -3.47
C ASP A 173 4.04 -15.67 -2.11
N SER A 174 3.61 -14.41 -2.09
CA SER A 174 3.30 -13.69 -0.85
C SER A 174 2.04 -14.22 -0.18
N ALA A 175 1.00 -14.50 -0.96
CA ALA A 175 -0.22 -15.14 -0.45
C ALA A 175 0.06 -16.53 0.14
N VAL A 176 0.91 -17.32 -0.54
CA VAL A 176 1.39 -18.62 -0.03
C VAL A 176 2.11 -18.47 1.30
N LYS A 177 3.05 -17.52 1.40
CA LYS A 177 3.79 -17.26 2.65
C LYS A 177 2.86 -16.81 3.79
N VAL A 178 1.81 -16.05 3.49
CA VAL A 178 0.79 -15.69 4.47
C VAL A 178 0.00 -16.91 4.91
N ALA A 179 -0.50 -17.74 3.99
CA ALA A 179 -1.25 -18.95 4.31
C ALA A 179 -0.41 -19.95 5.12
N ASP A 180 0.89 -20.06 4.82
CA ASP A 180 1.84 -20.91 5.54
C ASP A 180 2.00 -20.55 7.03
N LYS A 181 1.64 -19.30 7.42
CA LYS A 181 1.61 -18.89 8.83
C LYS A 181 0.48 -19.54 9.65
N PHE A 182 -0.50 -20.15 8.97
CA PHE A 182 -1.69 -20.75 9.59
C PHE A 182 -1.81 -22.26 9.35
N ILE A 183 -1.21 -22.78 8.27
CA ILE A 183 -1.33 -24.16 7.82
C ILE A 183 0.00 -24.88 8.04
N SER A 184 0.02 -25.97 8.81
CA SER A 184 1.26 -26.68 9.17
C SER A 184 1.59 -27.86 8.25
N LYS A 185 0.66 -28.30 7.38
CA LYS A 185 0.85 -29.42 6.45
C LYS A 185 -0.19 -29.43 5.33
N GLY A 186 0.15 -30.03 4.20
CA GLY A 186 -0.72 -30.17 3.04
C GLY A 186 -0.43 -29.14 1.96
N THR A 187 -1.18 -29.20 0.88
CA THR A 187 -1.06 -28.26 -0.24
C THR A 187 -1.81 -26.98 0.08
N ILE A 188 -1.15 -25.82 -0.04
CA ILE A 188 -1.76 -24.50 0.08
C ILE A 188 -2.47 -24.16 -1.23
N VAL A 189 -1.75 -24.23 -2.35
CA VAL A 189 -2.27 -23.95 -3.70
C VAL A 189 -1.46 -24.70 -4.76
N SER A 190 -2.08 -24.98 -5.89
CA SER A 190 -1.39 -25.49 -7.08
C SER A 190 -1.78 -24.68 -8.30
N THR A 191 -0.84 -24.49 -9.22
CA THR A 191 -1.09 -23.93 -10.54
C THR A 191 -0.97 -25.00 -11.60
N LYS A 192 -1.86 -24.96 -12.62
CA LYS A 192 -1.81 -25.84 -13.80
C LYS A 192 -1.70 -24.99 -15.05
N SER A 193 -0.75 -25.33 -15.91
CA SER A 193 -0.55 -24.72 -17.24
C SER A 193 -0.73 -25.79 -18.32
N ARG A 194 -0.92 -25.35 -19.57
CA ARG A 194 -0.82 -26.23 -20.73
C ARG A 194 0.58 -26.83 -20.90
N ILE A 195 1.59 -26.14 -20.40
CA ILE A 195 2.98 -26.58 -20.37
C ILE A 195 3.21 -27.24 -19.02
N SER A 196 3.33 -28.55 -18.98
CA SER A 196 3.41 -29.33 -17.73
C SER A 196 4.60 -28.93 -16.83
N SER A 197 5.70 -28.48 -17.43
CA SER A 197 6.88 -27.99 -16.69
C SER A 197 6.62 -26.70 -15.89
N GLU A 198 5.54 -25.99 -16.19
CA GLU A 198 5.14 -24.77 -15.46
C GLU A 198 4.16 -25.05 -14.31
N ASN A 199 3.73 -26.29 -14.15
CA ASN A 199 2.89 -26.67 -13.03
C ASN A 199 3.67 -26.53 -11.72
N LYS A 200 3.06 -25.86 -10.74
CA LYS A 200 3.66 -25.67 -9.42
C LYS A 200 2.70 -26.11 -8.33
N ILE A 201 3.26 -26.70 -7.28
CA ILE A 201 2.56 -27.04 -6.05
C ILE A 201 3.27 -26.34 -4.90
N PHE A 202 2.52 -25.53 -4.17
CA PHE A 202 3.00 -24.86 -2.97
C PHE A 202 2.45 -25.60 -1.76
N SER A 203 3.35 -26.15 -0.96
CA SER A 203 3.00 -26.94 0.23
C SER A 203 3.30 -26.17 1.49
N ALA A 204 2.48 -26.39 2.52
CA ALA A 204 2.67 -25.81 3.83
C ALA A 204 3.96 -26.32 4.49
N THR A 205 4.57 -25.45 5.27
CA THR A 205 5.72 -25.77 6.11
C THR A 205 5.29 -25.79 7.60
N LYS A 206 6.25 -25.94 8.51
CA LYS A 206 5.97 -25.90 9.95
C LYS A 206 6.08 -24.48 10.55
N ASN A 207 6.05 -23.44 9.72
CA ASN A 207 6.25 -22.04 10.12
C ASN A 207 4.98 -21.34 10.62
N THR A 208 4.08 -22.07 11.30
CA THR A 208 2.87 -21.47 11.85
C THR A 208 3.18 -20.51 12.98
N VAL A 209 2.48 -19.37 13.00
CA VAL A 209 2.66 -18.30 14.00
C VAL A 209 1.49 -18.19 14.98
N VAL A 210 0.38 -18.88 14.70
CA VAL A 210 -0.79 -18.87 15.58
C VAL A 210 -0.73 -20.08 16.50
N LYS A 211 -1.01 -19.86 17.79
CA LYS A 211 -1.07 -20.95 18.78
C LYS A 211 -2.18 -21.94 18.43
N LYS A 212 -1.89 -23.21 18.64
CA LYS A 212 -2.89 -24.28 18.43
C LYS A 212 -4.13 -24.05 19.30
N GLY A 213 -5.29 -24.12 18.68
CA GLY A 213 -6.59 -23.97 19.37
C GLY A 213 -7.13 -22.54 19.41
N VAL A 214 -6.39 -21.55 18.93
CA VAL A 214 -6.93 -20.19 18.78
C VAL A 214 -7.89 -20.17 17.57
N PRO A 215 -9.15 -19.77 17.76
CA PRO A 215 -10.11 -19.64 16.65
C PRO A 215 -9.69 -18.47 15.73
N ILE A 216 -9.84 -18.71 14.41
CA ILE A 216 -9.53 -17.73 13.35
C ILE A 216 -10.79 -17.52 12.52
N VAL A 217 -11.14 -16.25 12.32
CA VAL A 217 -12.27 -15.83 11.47
C VAL A 217 -11.76 -14.87 10.39
#